data_8a3a034588a1f47ddfcda646c861038c
#
_entry.id   8a3a034588a1f47ddfcda646c861038c
#
_cell.length_a   1.000
_cell.length_b   1.000
_cell.length_c   1.000
_cell.angle_alpha   90.00
_cell.angle_beta   90.00
_cell.angle_gamma   90.00
#
_symmetry.space_group_name_H-M   'P 1'
#
loop_
_entity.id
_entity.type
_entity.pdbx_description
1 polymer ?
#
loop_
_entity_poly.entity_id
_entity_poly.type
_entity_poly.pdbx_seq_one_letter_code
_entity_poly.pdbx_strand_id
1 'polypeptide(L)'
;MRRRSTVILSLAVLLTILAGGASAQIPTKGNVFFGYSYNRAEIVSNDATNLNGWDASLEGKFAPWIGLVADVDGTYGSHISEHNALFGPRVSVSVGSVRPFAELLIGAAHIGIDHGPSDTSFVNAAGGGLDYRVAGPVAVRGQLDWIHTRFFSNSQNDLRFSTGIVLHF
;
A
#
# COMPACT_ATOMS: atom_id res chain seq x y z
N MET A 1 -0.19 17.21 -36.34
CA MET A 1 -1.36 16.87 -35.52
C MET A 1 -1.83 15.41 -35.62
N ARG A 2 -1.52 14.63 -36.66
CA ARG A 2 -1.97 13.23 -36.86
C ARG A 2 -1.36 12.18 -35.91
N ARG A 3 -0.14 12.34 -35.42
CA ARG A 3 0.54 11.31 -34.58
C ARG A 3 -0.04 11.17 -33.16
N ARG A 4 -0.56 12.24 -32.57
CA ARG A 4 -1.13 12.19 -31.19
C ARG A 4 -2.47 11.46 -31.13
N SER A 5 -3.28 11.57 -32.20
CA SER A 5 -4.58 10.88 -32.27
C SER A 5 -4.42 9.35 -32.43
N THR A 6 -3.39 8.89 -33.12
CA THR A 6 -3.12 7.45 -33.29
C THR A 6 -2.69 6.77 -31.99
N VAL A 7 -1.87 7.46 -31.16
CA VAL A 7 -1.43 6.93 -29.86
C VAL A 7 -2.59 6.84 -28.88
N ILE A 8 -3.46 7.85 -28.86
CA ILE A 8 -4.65 7.84 -27.99
C ILE A 8 -5.63 6.74 -28.40
N LEU A 9 -5.83 6.54 -29.71
CA LEU A 9 -6.69 5.48 -30.22
C LEU A 9 -6.13 4.08 -29.93
N SER A 10 -4.81 3.89 -30.04
CA SER A 10 -4.15 2.62 -29.71
C SER A 10 -4.21 2.32 -28.21
N LEU A 11 -4.08 3.33 -27.36
CA LEU A 11 -4.21 3.18 -25.92
C LEU A 11 -5.65 2.86 -25.50
N ALA A 12 -6.65 3.49 -26.15
CA ALA A 12 -8.06 3.21 -25.89
C ALA A 12 -8.45 1.79 -26.33
N VAL A 13 -7.95 1.34 -27.48
CA VAL A 13 -8.17 -0.04 -27.97
C VAL A 13 -7.49 -1.07 -27.07
N LEU A 14 -6.28 -0.79 -26.58
CA LEU A 14 -5.60 -1.67 -25.62
C LEU A 14 -6.36 -1.76 -24.29
N LEU A 15 -6.89 -0.64 -23.79
CA LEU A 15 -7.72 -0.61 -22.58
C LEU A 15 -9.05 -1.39 -22.75
N THR A 16 -9.67 -1.32 -23.91
CA THR A 16 -10.92 -2.06 -24.19
C THR A 16 -10.70 -3.56 -24.38
N ILE A 17 -9.55 -3.98 -24.92
CA ILE A 17 -9.18 -5.40 -25.04
C ILE A 17 -8.89 -6.00 -23.66
N LEU A 18 -8.26 -5.24 -22.74
CA LEU A 18 -8.06 -5.64 -21.35
C LEU A 18 -9.36 -5.69 -20.54
N ALA A 19 -10.35 -4.86 -20.87
CA ALA A 19 -11.66 -4.86 -20.21
C ALA A 19 -12.59 -5.99 -20.71
N GLY A 20 -12.40 -6.49 -21.92
CA GLY A 20 -13.27 -7.49 -22.55
C GLY A 20 -13.15 -8.93 -22.06
N GLY A 21 -12.16 -9.25 -21.20
CA GLY A 21 -11.92 -10.60 -20.69
C GLY A 21 -12.00 -10.75 -19.17
N ALA A 22 -12.18 -9.67 -18.44
CA ALA A 22 -12.31 -9.70 -17.01
C ALA A 22 -13.80 -9.85 -16.62
N SER A 23 -14.32 -11.08 -16.68
CA SER A 23 -15.31 -11.46 -15.67
C SER A 23 -14.61 -11.23 -14.34
N ALA A 24 -14.93 -10.13 -13.66
CA ALA A 24 -14.39 -9.82 -12.35
C ALA A 24 -14.83 -10.93 -11.39
N GLN A 25 -14.06 -12.00 -11.34
CA GLN A 25 -14.22 -13.02 -10.33
C GLN A 25 -13.86 -12.32 -9.02
N ILE A 26 -14.86 -12.01 -8.22
CA ILE A 26 -14.66 -11.55 -6.85
C ILE A 26 -13.76 -12.61 -6.20
N PRO A 27 -12.57 -12.25 -5.73
CA PRO A 27 -11.68 -13.21 -5.11
C PRO A 27 -12.38 -13.86 -3.92
N THR A 28 -12.54 -15.17 -3.95
CA THR A 28 -13.18 -15.93 -2.86
C THR A 28 -12.21 -16.23 -1.73
N LYS A 29 -10.96 -15.81 -1.87
CA LYS A 29 -9.88 -15.95 -0.87
C LYS A 29 -9.12 -14.65 -0.75
N GLY A 30 -8.79 -14.31 0.48
CA GLY A 30 -8.06 -13.10 0.76
C GLY A 30 -7.82 -12.89 2.24
N ASN A 31 -7.51 -11.67 2.60
CA ASN A 31 -7.43 -11.27 4.00
C ASN A 31 -7.73 -9.79 4.18
N VAL A 32 -8.18 -9.45 5.37
CA VAL A 32 -8.27 -8.09 5.88
C VAL A 32 -7.25 -7.94 7.01
N PHE A 33 -6.46 -6.89 6.96
CA PHE A 33 -5.53 -6.51 8.01
C PHE A 33 -6.00 -5.21 8.66
N PHE A 34 -5.80 -5.11 9.96
CA PHE A 34 -5.93 -3.88 10.72
C PHE A 34 -4.90 -3.85 11.85
N GLY A 35 -4.16 -2.75 11.99
CA GLY A 35 -3.10 -2.66 12.97
C GLY A 35 -2.63 -1.26 13.28
N TYR A 36 -1.62 -1.22 14.13
CA TYR A 36 -0.85 -0.04 14.47
C TYR A 36 0.27 0.16 13.44
N SER A 37 0.50 1.41 13.07
CA SER A 37 1.56 1.84 12.16
C SER A 37 2.49 2.83 12.86
N TYR A 38 3.78 2.61 12.67
CA TYR A 38 4.85 3.52 13.06
C TYR A 38 5.64 3.90 11.81
N ASN A 39 5.67 5.19 11.51
CA ASN A 39 6.39 5.71 10.36
C ASN A 39 7.57 6.59 10.82
N ARG A 40 8.76 6.30 10.34
CA ARG A 40 9.93 7.15 10.48
C ARG A 40 10.13 7.92 9.19
N ALA A 41 9.65 9.15 9.19
CA ALA A 41 9.63 10.03 8.03
C ALA A 41 10.83 11.00 8.04
N GLU A 42 11.54 11.10 6.92
CA GLU A 42 12.60 12.10 6.72
C GLU A 42 12.01 13.36 6.05
N ILE A 43 11.20 14.14 6.79
CA ILE A 43 10.37 15.20 6.23
C ILE A 43 11.14 16.50 5.94
N VAL A 44 12.15 16.87 6.71
CA VAL A 44 12.98 18.08 6.48
C VAL A 44 14.36 17.91 7.12
N SER A 45 15.42 18.14 6.31
CA SER A 45 16.82 18.31 6.70
C SER A 45 17.26 17.68 8.04
N ASN A 46 17.69 16.42 7.96
CA ASN A 46 18.42 15.66 8.98
C ASN A 46 17.70 15.31 10.30
N ASP A 47 16.45 15.69 10.51
CA ASP A 47 15.69 15.26 11.68
C ASP A 47 14.54 14.32 11.26
N ALA A 48 14.71 13.04 11.55
CA ALA A 48 13.66 12.05 11.36
C ALA A 48 12.51 12.31 12.33
N THR A 49 11.31 12.52 11.79
CA THR A 49 10.10 12.68 12.59
C THR A 49 9.41 11.32 12.75
N ASN A 50 9.08 10.98 13.98
CA ASN A 50 8.37 9.74 14.29
C ASN A 50 6.86 10.02 14.27
N LEU A 51 6.15 9.32 13.38
CA LEU A 51 4.70 9.38 13.27
C LEU A 51 4.10 8.06 13.73
N ASN A 52 2.97 8.12 14.42
CA ASN A 52 2.25 6.96 14.91
C ASN A 52 0.83 6.98 14.38
N GLY A 53 0.26 5.81 14.10
CA GLY A 53 -1.06 5.77 13.54
C GLY A 53 -1.64 4.37 13.38
N TRP A 54 -2.48 4.23 12.37
CA TRP A 54 -3.16 2.99 12.01
C TRP A 54 -2.89 2.63 10.56
N ASP A 55 -3.02 1.36 10.27
CA ASP A 55 -2.86 0.77 8.94
C ASP A 55 -3.95 -0.29 8.75
N ALA A 56 -4.58 -0.28 7.58
CA ALA A 56 -5.58 -1.25 7.20
C ALA A 56 -5.41 -1.65 5.73
N SER A 57 -5.46 -2.95 5.47
CA SER A 57 -5.39 -3.43 4.08
C SER A 57 -6.36 -4.57 3.80
N LEU A 58 -6.77 -4.64 2.53
CA LEU A 58 -7.59 -5.69 1.96
C LEU A 58 -6.81 -6.37 0.84
N GLU A 59 -6.57 -7.67 0.95
CA GLU A 59 -5.99 -8.50 -0.11
C GLU A 59 -7.06 -9.40 -0.73
N GLY A 60 -7.18 -9.37 -2.06
CA GLY A 60 -7.91 -10.35 -2.84
C GLY A 60 -6.93 -11.24 -3.62
N LYS A 61 -7.05 -12.57 -3.50
CA LYS A 61 -6.15 -13.52 -4.16
C LYS A 61 -6.72 -14.03 -5.47
N PHE A 62 -5.91 -13.97 -6.52
CA PHE A 62 -6.22 -14.54 -7.84
C PHE A 62 -5.58 -15.91 -8.05
N ALA A 63 -4.45 -16.16 -7.36
CA ALA A 63 -3.81 -17.46 -7.29
C ALA A 63 -3.31 -17.72 -5.85
N PRO A 64 -2.94 -18.97 -5.50
CA PRO A 64 -2.52 -19.28 -4.13
C PRO A 64 -1.36 -18.45 -3.60
N TRP A 65 -0.53 -17.95 -4.50
CA TRP A 65 0.71 -17.23 -4.18
C TRP A 65 0.70 -15.74 -4.58
N ILE A 66 -0.32 -15.26 -5.32
CA ILE A 66 -0.41 -13.86 -5.75
C ILE A 66 -1.79 -13.27 -5.49
N GLY A 67 -1.84 -12.03 -5.04
CA GLY A 67 -3.03 -11.24 -4.83
C GLY A 67 -2.82 -9.78 -5.20
N LEU A 68 -3.90 -9.01 -5.16
CA LEU A 68 -3.88 -7.55 -5.17
C LEU A 68 -4.26 -7.05 -3.80
N VAL A 69 -3.56 -6.02 -3.36
CA VAL A 69 -3.78 -5.34 -2.08
C VAL A 69 -4.25 -3.92 -2.34
N ALA A 70 -5.24 -3.50 -1.58
CA ALA A 70 -5.55 -2.10 -1.32
C ALA A 70 -5.17 -1.82 0.13
N ASP A 71 -4.35 -0.80 0.34
CA ASP A 71 -3.75 -0.43 1.63
C ASP A 71 -4.05 1.03 1.91
N VAL A 72 -4.50 1.33 3.10
CA VAL A 72 -4.78 2.69 3.56
C VAL A 72 -4.22 2.87 4.96
N ASP A 73 -3.49 3.95 5.18
CA ASP A 73 -2.95 4.28 6.47
C ASP A 73 -3.12 5.75 6.83
N GLY A 74 -3.07 6.02 8.12
CA GLY A 74 -3.06 7.37 8.64
C GLY A 74 -2.10 7.47 9.80
N THR A 75 -1.08 8.33 9.68
CA THR A 75 -0.06 8.56 10.69
C THR A 75 -0.07 10.01 11.15
N TYR A 76 0.18 10.22 12.43
CA TYR A 76 0.02 11.50 13.10
C TYR A 76 1.26 11.82 13.94
N GLY A 77 1.72 13.06 13.85
CA GLY A 77 2.76 13.65 14.69
C GLY A 77 2.26 14.92 15.39
N SER A 78 3.15 15.65 16.05
CA SER A 78 2.77 16.82 16.88
C SER A 78 2.09 17.95 16.08
N HIS A 79 2.38 18.10 14.76
CA HIS A 79 1.81 19.14 13.90
C HIS A 79 1.64 18.66 12.46
N ILE A 80 1.74 17.35 12.24
CA ILE A 80 1.74 16.75 10.90
C ILE A 80 0.80 15.57 10.92
N SER A 81 -0.03 15.45 9.88
CA SER A 81 -0.82 14.27 9.58
C SER A 81 -0.52 13.81 8.15
N GLU A 82 -0.33 12.52 7.97
CA GLU A 82 -0.12 11.88 6.68
C GLU A 82 -1.14 10.77 6.48
N HIS A 83 -1.74 10.73 5.29
CA HIS A 83 -2.67 9.69 4.87
C HIS A 83 -2.24 9.12 3.54
N ASN A 84 -2.08 7.83 3.48
CA ASN A 84 -1.71 7.11 2.27
C ASN A 84 -2.86 6.23 1.80
N ALA A 85 -3.03 6.14 0.48
CA ALA A 85 -3.89 5.19 -0.17
C ALA A 85 -3.10 4.52 -1.30
N LEU A 86 -2.76 3.25 -1.11
CA LEU A 86 -1.85 2.50 -1.96
C LEU A 86 -2.55 1.25 -2.49
N PHE A 87 -2.06 0.77 -3.62
CA PHE A 87 -2.59 -0.45 -4.19
C PHE A 87 -1.52 -1.15 -5.05
N GLY A 88 -1.55 -2.49 -5.10
CA GLY A 88 -0.60 -3.22 -5.94
C GLY A 88 -0.53 -4.71 -5.67
N PRO A 89 0.35 -5.42 -6.38
CA PRO A 89 0.52 -6.86 -6.22
C PRO A 89 1.23 -7.23 -4.92
N ARG A 90 0.78 -8.35 -4.32
CA ARG A 90 1.42 -9.04 -3.20
C ARG A 90 1.66 -10.49 -3.58
N VAL A 91 2.87 -10.97 -3.37
CA VAL A 91 3.22 -12.39 -3.45
C VAL A 91 3.39 -12.95 -2.05
N SER A 92 2.88 -14.17 -1.81
CA SER A 92 2.94 -14.78 -0.49
C SER A 92 2.98 -16.31 -0.59
N VAL A 93 3.69 -16.94 0.33
CA VAL A 93 3.83 -18.41 0.39
C VAL A 93 3.47 -18.86 1.81
N SER A 94 2.59 -19.85 1.93
CA SER A 94 2.22 -20.42 3.23
C SER A 94 3.10 -21.63 3.56
N VAL A 95 3.80 -21.55 4.69
CA VAL A 95 4.65 -22.62 5.20
C VAL A 95 4.21 -22.93 6.64
N GLY A 96 3.37 -23.93 6.80
CA GLY A 96 2.78 -24.26 8.10
C GLY A 96 1.90 -23.11 8.63
N SER A 97 2.23 -22.61 9.82
CA SER A 97 1.53 -21.48 10.45
C SER A 97 2.07 -20.11 10.04
N VAL A 98 3.14 -20.10 9.26
CA VAL A 98 3.83 -18.86 8.85
C VAL A 98 3.56 -18.57 7.39
N ARG A 99 3.32 -17.29 7.05
CA ARG A 99 3.09 -16.85 5.69
C ARG A 99 3.89 -15.57 5.41
N PRO A 100 5.14 -15.71 4.94
CA PRO A 100 5.89 -14.58 4.41
C PRO A 100 5.25 -14.02 3.15
N PHE A 101 5.38 -12.70 2.97
CA PHE A 101 4.92 -12.00 1.78
C PHE A 101 5.86 -10.85 1.41
N ALA A 102 5.80 -10.46 0.15
CA ALA A 102 6.41 -9.24 -0.38
C ALA A 102 5.41 -8.53 -1.28
N GLU A 103 5.50 -7.21 -1.34
CA GLU A 103 4.57 -6.38 -2.10
C GLU A 103 5.23 -5.17 -2.75
N LEU A 104 4.60 -4.72 -3.82
CA LEU A 104 4.92 -3.47 -4.50
C LEU A 104 3.63 -2.69 -4.66
N LEU A 105 3.59 -1.49 -4.07
CA LEU A 105 2.39 -0.68 -4.03
C LEU A 105 2.66 0.68 -4.68
N ILE A 106 1.62 1.22 -5.31
CA ILE A 106 1.61 2.57 -5.88
C ILE A 106 0.32 3.27 -5.44
N GLY A 107 0.36 4.59 -5.34
CA GLY A 107 -0.84 5.33 -4.97
C GLY A 107 -0.60 6.81 -4.74
N ALA A 108 -1.32 7.36 -3.78
CA ALA A 108 -1.25 8.75 -3.39
C ALA A 108 -1.08 8.91 -1.88
N ALA A 109 -0.27 9.87 -1.49
CA ALA A 109 -0.13 10.33 -0.12
C ALA A 109 -0.60 11.78 -0.01
N HIS A 110 -1.28 12.08 1.07
CA HIS A 110 -1.68 13.43 1.44
C HIS A 110 -1.06 13.79 2.78
N ILE A 111 -0.30 14.89 2.79
CA ILE A 111 0.28 15.45 4.01
C ILE A 111 -0.43 16.76 4.36
N GLY A 112 -0.78 16.90 5.63
CA GLY A 112 -1.31 18.13 6.19
C GLY A 112 -0.43 18.62 7.33
N ILE A 113 -0.12 19.93 7.34
CA ILE A 113 0.60 20.59 8.41
C ILE A 113 -0.37 21.53 9.13
N ASP A 114 -0.46 21.46 10.45
CA ASP A 114 -1.33 22.32 11.24
C ASP A 114 -1.01 23.79 11.01
N HIS A 115 -2.01 24.56 10.57
CA HIS A 115 -1.89 25.99 10.21
C HIS A 115 -0.91 26.27 9.05
N GLY A 116 -0.56 25.24 8.26
CA GLY A 116 0.39 25.31 7.15
C GLY A 116 -0.19 24.80 5.83
N PRO A 117 0.65 24.65 4.81
CA PRO A 117 0.26 24.09 3.52
C PRO A 117 -0.01 22.58 3.63
N SER A 118 -0.87 22.09 2.72
CA SER A 118 -1.04 20.66 2.47
C SER A 118 -0.55 20.35 1.06
N ASP A 119 -0.11 19.11 0.85
CA ASP A 119 0.35 18.63 -0.45
C ASP A 119 -0.13 17.20 -0.69
N THR A 120 -0.29 16.85 -1.96
CA THR A 120 -0.65 15.48 -2.37
C THR A 120 0.34 15.02 -3.42
N SER A 121 0.96 13.88 -3.17
CA SER A 121 2.00 13.33 -4.03
C SER A 121 1.69 11.92 -4.47
N PHE A 122 2.29 11.54 -5.59
CA PHE A 122 2.37 10.15 -6.00
C PHE A 122 3.35 9.40 -5.10
N VAL A 123 2.98 8.18 -4.74
CA VAL A 123 3.74 7.29 -3.85
C VAL A 123 4.01 5.97 -4.53
N ASN A 124 5.19 5.45 -4.30
CA ASN A 124 5.52 4.06 -4.54
C ASN A 124 6.13 3.45 -3.28
N ALA A 125 5.70 2.25 -2.96
CA ALA A 125 6.20 1.52 -1.80
C ALA A 125 6.63 0.10 -2.20
N ALA A 126 7.67 -0.38 -1.54
CA ALA A 126 8.13 -1.75 -1.63
C ALA A 126 8.29 -2.29 -0.22
N GLY A 127 7.67 -3.41 0.06
CA GLY A 127 7.70 -3.95 1.39
C GLY A 127 7.47 -5.43 1.46
N GLY A 128 7.34 -5.89 2.68
CA GLY A 128 7.05 -7.28 2.98
C GLY A 128 6.87 -7.53 4.46
N GLY A 129 6.44 -8.72 4.77
CA GLY A 129 6.15 -9.06 6.14
C GLY A 129 5.88 -10.54 6.33
N LEU A 130 5.35 -10.82 7.51
CA LEU A 130 5.08 -12.15 7.96
C LEU A 130 3.73 -12.20 8.68
N ASP A 131 2.85 -13.12 8.25
CA ASP A 131 1.65 -13.47 8.99
C ASP A 131 1.92 -14.74 9.79
N TYR A 132 1.63 -14.72 11.07
CA TYR A 132 1.67 -15.89 11.94
C TYR A 132 0.25 -16.29 12.34
N ARG A 133 -0.22 -17.45 11.89
CA ARG A 133 -1.56 -17.96 12.20
C ARG A 133 -1.64 -18.36 13.67
N VAL A 134 -2.57 -17.73 14.38
CA VAL A 134 -2.80 -17.98 15.80
C VAL A 134 -3.91 -19.00 16.01
N ALA A 135 -5.07 -18.80 15.37
CA ALA A 135 -6.20 -19.73 15.47
C ALA A 135 -7.17 -19.55 14.29
N GLY A 136 -7.58 -20.66 13.65
CA GLY A 136 -8.55 -20.62 12.56
C GLY A 136 -8.17 -19.59 11.46
N PRO A 137 -9.03 -18.60 11.17
CA PRO A 137 -8.76 -17.57 10.17
C PRO A 137 -7.91 -16.41 10.70
N VAL A 138 -7.58 -16.38 12.00
CA VAL A 138 -6.90 -15.25 12.66
C VAL A 138 -5.40 -15.44 12.62
N ALA A 139 -4.68 -14.39 12.19
CA ALA A 139 -3.23 -14.31 12.23
C ALA A 139 -2.79 -12.96 12.81
N VAL A 140 -1.53 -12.88 13.24
CA VAL A 140 -0.84 -11.64 13.60
C VAL A 140 0.16 -11.33 12.51
N ARG A 141 0.23 -10.07 12.09
CA ARG A 141 1.14 -9.57 11.06
C ARG A 141 2.21 -8.67 11.65
N GLY A 142 3.44 -8.82 11.16
CA GLY A 142 4.49 -7.81 11.20
C GLY A 142 4.91 -7.49 9.78
N GLN A 143 4.92 -6.20 9.42
CA GLN A 143 5.19 -5.71 8.06
C GLN A 143 6.16 -4.54 8.13
N LEU A 144 7.02 -4.43 7.12
CA LEU A 144 7.96 -3.34 6.94
C LEU A 144 7.91 -2.87 5.49
N ASP A 145 7.66 -1.57 5.28
CA ASP A 145 7.56 -0.96 3.97
C ASP A 145 8.51 0.22 3.85
N TRP A 146 9.21 0.26 2.74
CA TRP A 146 9.94 1.42 2.29
C TRP A 146 9.06 2.22 1.34
N ILE A 147 8.71 3.45 1.73
CA ILE A 147 7.80 4.35 1.04
C ILE A 147 8.62 5.48 0.42
N HIS A 148 8.44 5.69 -0.86
CA HIS A 148 9.05 6.81 -1.58
C HIS A 148 7.97 7.79 -2.02
N THR A 149 8.08 9.02 -1.53
CA THR A 149 7.16 10.13 -1.83
C THR A 149 7.93 11.32 -2.41
N ARG A 150 7.19 12.26 -3.00
CA ARG A 150 7.75 13.51 -3.49
C ARG A 150 6.85 14.68 -3.08
N PHE A 151 7.01 15.14 -1.83
CA PHE A 151 6.29 16.31 -1.34
C PHE A 151 7.08 17.60 -1.56
N PHE A 152 6.39 18.69 -1.90
CA PHE A 152 6.96 20.03 -2.10
C PHE A 152 8.20 20.04 -3.02
N SER A 153 8.18 19.19 -4.07
CA SER A 153 9.30 18.97 -5.02
C SER A 153 10.54 18.32 -4.43
N ASN A 154 10.51 17.84 -3.19
CA ASN A 154 11.59 17.09 -2.54
C ASN A 154 11.24 15.61 -2.48
N SER A 155 12.20 14.75 -2.84
CA SER A 155 12.08 13.31 -2.65
C SER A 155 12.30 12.94 -1.20
N GLN A 156 11.44 12.12 -0.65
CA GLN A 156 11.50 11.62 0.72
C GLN A 156 11.45 10.09 0.71
N ASN A 157 12.13 9.49 1.67
CA ASN A 157 12.12 8.06 1.88
C ASN A 157 11.72 7.80 3.33
N ASP A 158 10.64 7.07 3.50
CA ASP A 158 10.06 6.78 4.79
C ASP A 158 10.11 5.27 5.03
N LEU A 159 10.31 4.88 6.27
CA LEU A 159 10.26 3.50 6.70
C LEU A 159 9.04 3.31 7.61
N ARG A 160 8.06 2.56 7.11
CA ARG A 160 6.84 2.23 7.85
C ARG A 160 6.93 0.82 8.42
N PHE A 161 6.73 0.70 9.71
CA PHE A 161 6.51 -0.58 10.38
C PHE A 161 5.05 -0.69 10.81
N SER A 162 4.39 -1.79 10.43
CA SER A 162 2.99 -2.07 10.81
C SER A 162 2.88 -3.41 11.51
N THR A 163 2.04 -3.47 12.55
CA THR A 163 1.73 -4.72 13.26
C THR A 163 0.27 -4.74 13.70
N GLY A 164 -0.35 -5.90 13.62
CA GLY A 164 -1.77 -6.01 13.96
C GLY A 164 -2.36 -7.38 13.64
N ILE A 165 -3.68 -7.40 13.46
CA ILE A 165 -4.47 -8.63 13.27
C ILE A 165 -4.85 -8.76 11.80
N VAL A 166 -4.77 -10.00 11.31
CA VAL A 166 -5.21 -10.42 9.98
C VAL A 166 -6.35 -11.41 10.10
N LEU A 167 -7.41 -11.19 9.33
CA LEU A 167 -8.50 -12.13 9.17
C LEU A 167 -8.46 -12.69 7.75
N HIS A 168 -8.20 -13.99 7.62
CA HIS A 168 -8.22 -14.71 6.33
C HIS A 168 -9.64 -15.23 6.01
N PHE A 169 -10.04 -15.18 4.74
CA PHE A 169 -11.31 -15.73 4.23
C PHE A 169 -11.10 -16.47 2.92
#